data_78f675b781b20ed6be1e057b289d44b2
#
_entry.id   78f675b781b20ed6be1e057b289d44b2
#
_cell.length_a   1.000
_cell.length_b   1.000
_cell.length_c   1.000
_cell.angle_alpha   90.00
_cell.angle_beta   90.00
_cell.angle_gamma   90.00
#
_symmetry.space_group_name_H-M   'P 1'
#
loop_
_entity.id
_entity.type
_entity.pdbx_description
1 polymer ?
#
loop_
_entity_poly.entity_id
_entity_poly.type
_entity_poly.pdbx_seq_one_letter_code
_entity_poly.pdbx_strand_id
1 'polypeptide(L)'
;MRRVGFIVNPIAGMGGAVGLKGTDGDEILERAVKLGAERVSLRRAEEFLRALGVVAQTIEFWTCPDGMGEEAFLRAGVRCTVIPGRRGKTCAEDTKQAARYMLEHNLDIIVFFGGDGTARDILDSVDMKIPVLGVPSGVKMQSGV
;
A
#
# COMPACT_ATOMS: atom_id res chain seq x y z
N MET A 1 -12.91 -5.92 -18.32
CA MET A 1 -12.68 -5.88 -16.88
C MET A 1 -11.57 -4.89 -16.57
N ARG A 2 -11.80 -4.00 -15.64
CA ARG A 2 -10.77 -3.03 -15.23
C ARG A 2 -9.65 -3.72 -14.46
N ARG A 3 -8.43 -3.30 -14.69
CA ARG A 3 -7.25 -3.86 -14.02
C ARG A 3 -6.71 -2.81 -13.05
N VAL A 4 -6.76 -3.13 -11.78
CA VAL A 4 -6.40 -2.20 -10.71
C VAL A 4 -5.19 -2.71 -9.94
N GLY A 5 -4.16 -1.89 -9.86
CA GLY A 5 -3.01 -2.15 -9.01
C GLY A 5 -3.32 -1.74 -7.58
N PHE A 6 -2.81 -2.48 -6.62
CA PHE A 6 -3.13 -2.28 -5.22
C PHE A 6 -1.85 -2.44 -4.39
N ILE A 7 -1.40 -1.34 -3.80
CA ILE A 7 -0.16 -1.32 -3.05
C ILE A 7 -0.42 -0.81 -1.63
N VAL A 8 -0.02 -1.59 -0.65
CA VAL A 8 -0.09 -1.20 0.76
C VAL A 8 1.33 -0.93 1.23
N ASN A 9 1.55 0.22 1.86
CA ASN A 9 2.81 0.48 2.54
C ASN A 9 2.62 0.14 4.01
N PRO A 10 3.17 -0.99 4.47
CA PRO A 10 2.91 -1.43 5.83
C PRO A 10 3.52 -0.54 6.91
N ILE A 11 4.46 0.30 6.54
CA ILE A 11 5.07 1.21 7.51
C ILE A 11 4.57 2.66 7.36
N ALA A 12 3.55 2.86 6.54
CA ALA A 12 2.99 4.20 6.32
C ALA A 12 2.41 4.77 7.60
N GLY A 13 2.65 6.02 7.84
CA GLY A 13 2.15 6.72 9.00
C GLY A 13 2.95 6.51 10.27
N MET A 14 3.95 5.68 10.23
CA MET A 14 4.73 5.34 11.41
C MET A 14 5.37 6.57 12.06
N GLY A 15 6.03 7.40 11.27
CA GLY A 15 6.69 8.59 11.80
C GLY A 15 5.73 9.60 12.37
N GLY A 16 4.60 9.82 11.70
CA GLY A 16 3.60 10.77 12.14
C GLY A 16 2.84 10.29 13.36
N ALA A 17 2.53 9.02 13.39
CA ALA A 17 1.76 8.44 14.48
C ALA A 17 2.52 8.44 15.79
N VAL A 18 3.82 8.41 15.75
CA VAL A 18 4.61 8.13 16.93
C VAL A 18 5.50 9.26 17.37
N GLY A 19 5.88 10.12 16.46
CA GLY A 19 6.81 11.17 16.80
C GLY A 19 8.10 10.63 17.38
N LEU A 20 8.49 9.47 16.95
CA LEU A 20 9.64 8.76 17.52
C LEU A 20 10.98 9.24 17.04
N LYS A 21 10.99 10.30 16.36
CA LYS A 21 12.20 10.86 15.83
C LYS A 21 13.19 11.11 16.97
N GLY A 22 14.31 10.45 16.91
CA GLY A 22 15.36 10.62 17.89
C GLY A 22 15.22 9.73 19.12
N THR A 23 14.29 8.83 19.15
CA THR A 23 14.19 7.88 20.26
C THR A 23 15.13 6.73 19.96
N ASP A 24 16.35 6.89 20.37
CA ASP A 24 17.36 5.88 20.13
C ASP A 24 17.23 4.73 21.10
N GLY A 25 17.47 3.54 20.61
CA GLY A 25 17.66 2.38 21.45
C GLY A 25 16.43 1.72 21.99
N ASP A 26 15.25 2.20 21.69
CA ASP A 26 14.05 1.53 22.13
C ASP A 26 13.47 0.68 21.00
N GLU A 27 14.16 -0.40 20.71
CA GLU A 27 13.76 -1.31 19.64
C GLU A 27 12.39 -1.92 19.86
N ILE A 28 12.03 -2.14 21.10
CA ILE A 28 10.72 -2.72 21.44
C ILE A 28 9.62 -1.74 21.09
N LEU A 29 9.80 -0.48 21.44
CA LEU A 29 8.84 0.55 21.13
C LEU A 29 8.74 0.76 19.63
N GLU A 30 9.87 0.80 18.94
CA GLU A 30 9.88 0.93 17.49
C GLU A 30 9.13 -0.22 16.81
N ARG A 31 9.32 -1.44 17.29
CA ARG A 31 8.60 -2.60 16.76
C ARG A 31 7.11 -2.49 17.00
N ALA A 32 6.73 -2.08 18.21
CA ALA A 32 5.32 -1.91 18.54
C ALA A 32 4.66 -0.88 17.63
N VAL A 33 5.38 0.20 17.35
CA VAL A 33 4.91 1.26 16.48
C VAL A 33 4.76 0.76 15.04
N LYS A 34 5.76 0.04 14.54
CA LYS A 34 5.70 -0.52 13.20
C LYS A 34 4.53 -1.48 13.06
N LEU A 35 4.33 -2.35 14.06
CA LEU A 35 3.21 -3.28 14.06
C LEU A 35 1.88 -2.54 14.08
N GLY A 36 1.78 -1.46 14.83
CA GLY A 36 0.59 -0.64 14.84
C GLY A 36 0.31 0.00 13.49
N ALA A 37 1.34 0.54 12.84
CA ALA A 37 1.21 1.15 11.53
C ALA A 37 0.81 0.12 10.47
N GLU A 38 1.42 -1.06 10.52
CA GLU A 38 1.07 -2.15 9.61
C GLU A 38 -0.40 -2.53 9.75
N ARG A 39 -0.88 -2.64 10.99
CA ARG A 39 -2.27 -2.98 11.24
C ARG A 39 -3.22 -1.93 10.70
N VAL A 40 -2.86 -0.66 10.83
CA VAL A 40 -3.71 0.43 10.33
C VAL A 40 -3.79 0.37 8.81
N SER A 41 -2.66 0.23 8.14
CA SER A 41 -2.64 0.17 6.68
C SER A 41 -3.41 -1.03 6.14
N LEU A 42 -3.17 -2.19 6.71
CA LEU A 42 -3.85 -3.42 6.31
C LEU A 42 -5.34 -3.35 6.58
N ARG A 43 -5.73 -2.79 7.72
CA ARG A 43 -7.13 -2.65 8.06
C ARG A 43 -7.84 -1.72 7.10
N ARG A 44 -7.22 -0.60 6.73
CA ARG A 44 -7.78 0.33 5.76
C ARG A 44 -7.95 -0.32 4.40
N ALA A 45 -6.96 -1.10 4.00
CA ALA A 45 -7.02 -1.83 2.73
C ALA A 45 -8.15 -2.87 2.75
N GLU A 46 -8.26 -3.61 3.83
CA GLU A 46 -9.31 -4.59 3.99
C GLU A 46 -10.70 -3.92 3.96
N GLU A 47 -10.85 -2.81 4.69
CA GLU A 47 -12.11 -2.06 4.72
C GLU A 47 -12.49 -1.56 3.33
N PHE A 48 -11.50 -1.08 2.58
CA PHE A 48 -11.71 -0.62 1.21
C PHE A 48 -12.26 -1.75 0.34
N LEU A 49 -11.64 -2.92 0.40
CA LEU A 49 -12.07 -4.08 -0.38
C LEU A 49 -13.47 -4.55 0.02
N ARG A 50 -13.76 -4.56 1.30
CA ARG A 50 -15.09 -4.95 1.78
C ARG A 50 -16.14 -3.95 1.36
N ALA A 51 -15.82 -2.66 1.35
CA ALA A 51 -16.76 -1.62 0.95
C ALA A 51 -17.15 -1.71 -0.52
N LEU A 52 -16.28 -2.28 -1.37
CA LEU A 52 -16.62 -2.49 -2.78
C LEU A 52 -17.73 -3.50 -2.98
N GLY A 53 -17.88 -4.45 -2.06
CA GLY A 53 -18.93 -5.46 -2.15
C GLY A 53 -18.84 -6.24 -3.46
N VAL A 54 -19.98 -6.38 -4.13
CA VAL A 54 -20.05 -7.14 -5.39
C VAL A 54 -19.25 -6.49 -6.52
N VAL A 55 -18.98 -5.20 -6.42
CA VAL A 55 -18.19 -4.49 -7.44
C VAL A 55 -16.78 -5.06 -7.52
N ALA A 56 -16.25 -5.56 -6.41
CA ALA A 56 -14.93 -6.17 -6.39
C ALA A 56 -14.81 -7.33 -7.37
N GLN A 57 -15.91 -8.02 -7.65
CA GLN A 57 -15.91 -9.16 -8.57
C GLN A 57 -15.79 -8.73 -10.03
N THR A 58 -16.01 -7.46 -10.32
CA THR A 58 -15.90 -6.91 -11.68
C THR A 58 -14.53 -6.31 -11.96
N ILE A 59 -13.63 -6.37 -10.99
CA ILE A 59 -12.30 -5.77 -11.07
C ILE A 59 -11.24 -6.86 -11.02
N GLU A 60 -10.23 -6.74 -11.87
CA GLU A 60 -9.07 -7.60 -11.82
C GLU A 60 -8.00 -6.89 -11.00
N PHE A 61 -7.77 -7.36 -9.79
CA PHE A 61 -6.78 -6.75 -8.90
C PHE A 61 -5.41 -7.39 -9.04
N TRP A 62 -4.39 -6.55 -9.05
CA TRP A 62 -3.00 -6.95 -9.04
C TRP A 62 -2.36 -6.31 -7.82
N THR A 63 -1.78 -7.13 -6.95
CA THR A 63 -1.25 -6.62 -5.68
C THR A 63 0.14 -7.18 -5.39
N CYS A 64 0.73 -6.67 -4.33
CA CYS A 64 2.07 -7.06 -3.91
C CYS A 64 2.00 -8.20 -2.89
N PRO A 65 3.10 -8.96 -2.74
CA PRO A 65 3.12 -10.07 -1.78
C PRO A 65 2.96 -9.61 -0.32
N ASP A 66 2.45 -10.50 0.51
CA ASP A 66 2.34 -10.37 1.96
C ASP A 66 1.70 -9.05 2.40
N GLY A 67 2.33 -8.34 3.31
CA GLY A 67 1.79 -7.12 3.91
C GLY A 67 1.68 -5.93 2.98
N MET A 68 2.26 -6.02 1.78
CA MET A 68 2.13 -4.96 0.79
C MET A 68 0.84 -5.06 -0.04
N GLY A 69 -0.07 -5.94 0.34
CA GLY A 69 -1.38 -6.00 -0.29
C GLY A 69 -2.06 -7.36 -0.23
N GLU A 70 -1.35 -8.41 -0.52
CA GLU A 70 -1.91 -9.77 -0.57
C GLU A 70 -2.72 -10.12 0.69
N GLU A 71 -2.20 -9.76 1.83
CA GLU A 71 -2.82 -10.08 3.11
C GLU A 71 -4.21 -9.43 3.26
N ALA A 72 -4.37 -8.22 2.76
CA ALA A 72 -5.67 -7.55 2.79
C ALA A 72 -6.70 -8.31 1.95
N PHE A 73 -6.29 -8.82 0.79
CA PHE A 73 -7.18 -9.60 -0.08
C PHE A 73 -7.57 -10.91 0.57
N LEU A 74 -6.63 -11.57 1.23
CA LEU A 74 -6.93 -12.81 1.93
C LEU A 74 -7.97 -12.57 3.03
N ARG A 75 -7.81 -11.51 3.78
CA ARG A 75 -8.74 -11.17 4.87
C ARG A 75 -10.11 -10.77 4.36
N ALA A 76 -10.16 -10.04 3.25
CA ALA A 76 -11.42 -9.59 2.68
C ALA A 76 -12.11 -10.65 1.82
N GLY A 77 -11.41 -11.72 1.48
CA GLY A 77 -11.95 -12.76 0.62
C GLY A 77 -12.12 -12.33 -0.82
N VAL A 78 -11.25 -11.45 -1.31
CA VAL A 78 -11.30 -10.93 -2.67
C VAL A 78 -10.17 -11.54 -3.49
N ARG A 79 -10.46 -11.91 -4.72
CA ARG A 79 -9.47 -12.47 -5.64
C ARG A 79 -8.47 -11.42 -6.07
N CYS A 80 -7.21 -11.84 -6.23
CA CYS A 80 -6.17 -10.97 -6.75
C CYS A 80 -5.10 -11.78 -7.46
N THR A 81 -4.31 -11.08 -8.28
CA THR A 81 -3.08 -11.61 -8.85
C THR A 81 -1.94 -10.98 -8.06
N VAL A 82 -1.05 -11.82 -7.51
CA VAL A 82 0.08 -11.34 -6.74
C VAL A 82 1.27 -11.18 -7.69
N ILE A 83 1.79 -9.96 -7.78
CA ILE A 83 2.93 -9.68 -8.64
C ILE A 83 4.23 -10.16 -8.00
N PRO A 84 5.31 -10.34 -8.77
CA PRO A 84 6.59 -10.68 -8.17
C PRO A 84 7.08 -9.58 -7.24
N GLY A 85 7.69 -9.97 -6.14
CA GLY A 85 8.20 -9.00 -5.19
C GLY A 85 8.77 -9.68 -3.97
N ARG A 86 9.41 -8.87 -3.12
CA ARG A 86 9.99 -9.35 -1.89
C ARG A 86 8.90 -9.66 -0.87
N ARG A 87 9.08 -10.76 -0.15
CA ARG A 87 8.20 -11.12 0.95
C ARG A 87 8.83 -10.71 2.27
N GLY A 88 7.99 -10.48 3.27
CA GLY A 88 8.44 -10.08 4.59
C GLY A 88 8.75 -8.60 4.65
N LYS A 89 9.92 -8.27 5.19
CA LYS A 89 10.30 -6.87 5.39
C LYS A 89 10.59 -6.19 4.06
N THR A 90 9.92 -5.08 3.80
CA THR A 90 10.04 -4.35 2.55
C THR A 90 10.48 -2.89 2.81
N CYS A 91 10.85 -2.20 1.74
CA CYS A 91 11.29 -0.81 1.81
C CYS A 91 10.71 -0.01 0.64
N ALA A 92 11.08 1.26 0.57
CA ALA A 92 10.58 2.16 -0.49
C ALA A 92 10.87 1.64 -1.90
N GLU A 93 12.02 0.98 -2.08
CA GLU A 93 12.35 0.43 -3.40
C GLU A 93 11.37 -0.65 -3.84
N ASP A 94 10.85 -1.42 -2.91
CA ASP A 94 9.84 -2.43 -3.23
C ASP A 94 8.56 -1.79 -3.75
N THR A 95 8.17 -0.65 -3.19
CA THR A 95 7.02 0.13 -3.66
C THR A 95 7.26 0.64 -5.08
N LYS A 96 8.45 1.17 -5.34
CA LYS A 96 8.80 1.68 -6.66
C LYS A 96 8.81 0.60 -7.71
N GLN A 97 9.37 -0.56 -7.39
CA GLN A 97 9.40 -1.69 -8.29
C GLN A 97 7.99 -2.20 -8.61
N ALA A 98 7.13 -2.26 -7.60
CA ALA A 98 5.75 -2.66 -7.80
C ALA A 98 5.02 -1.70 -8.74
N ALA A 99 5.20 -0.40 -8.54
CA ALA A 99 4.55 0.60 -9.38
C ALA A 99 5.03 0.50 -10.84
N ARG A 100 6.33 0.28 -11.05
CA ARG A 100 6.87 0.09 -12.39
C ARG A 100 6.31 -1.16 -13.07
N TYR A 101 6.22 -2.25 -12.31
CA TYR A 101 5.66 -3.49 -12.82
C TYR A 101 4.23 -3.28 -13.28
N MET A 102 3.44 -2.59 -12.49
CA MET A 102 2.05 -2.31 -12.81
C MET A 102 1.92 -1.41 -14.04
N LEU A 103 2.79 -0.42 -14.17
CA LEU A 103 2.83 0.42 -15.35
C LEU A 103 3.17 -0.38 -16.60
N GLU A 104 4.17 -1.24 -16.52
CA GLU A 104 4.62 -2.06 -17.64
C GLU A 104 3.56 -3.06 -18.10
N HIS A 105 2.69 -3.47 -17.19
CA HIS A 105 1.60 -4.40 -17.49
C HIS A 105 0.29 -3.70 -17.84
N ASN A 106 0.35 -2.40 -18.06
CA ASN A 106 -0.78 -1.61 -18.57
C ASN A 106 -2.03 -1.68 -17.69
N LEU A 107 -1.83 -1.59 -16.39
CA LEU A 107 -2.96 -1.50 -15.46
C LEU A 107 -3.65 -0.14 -15.63
N ASP A 108 -4.93 -0.09 -15.33
CA ASP A 108 -5.73 1.12 -15.54
C ASP A 108 -5.52 2.18 -14.48
N ILE A 109 -5.24 1.76 -13.24
CA ILE A 109 -5.05 2.66 -12.11
C ILE A 109 -4.27 1.94 -11.02
N ILE A 110 -3.54 2.69 -10.22
CA ILE A 110 -2.91 2.17 -9.01
C ILE A 110 -3.60 2.81 -7.81
N VAL A 111 -4.09 1.98 -6.90
CA VAL A 111 -4.61 2.42 -5.60
C VAL A 111 -3.55 2.09 -4.55
N PHE A 112 -3.16 3.05 -3.75
CA PHE A 112 -2.17 2.79 -2.71
C PHE A 112 -2.68 3.22 -1.35
N PHE A 113 -2.18 2.54 -0.32
CA PHE A 113 -2.49 2.83 1.08
C PHE A 113 -1.20 3.25 1.76
N GLY A 114 -1.08 4.54 2.01
CA GLY A 114 0.14 5.11 2.57
C GLY A 114 0.01 6.60 2.74
N GLY A 115 1.13 7.25 2.93
CA GLY A 115 1.21 8.70 3.11
C GLY A 115 1.91 9.38 1.94
N ASP A 116 2.39 10.60 2.21
CA ASP A 116 3.03 11.44 1.19
C ASP A 116 4.30 10.82 0.62
N GLY A 117 5.08 10.13 1.44
CA GLY A 117 6.29 9.45 0.97
C GLY A 117 5.98 8.35 -0.01
N THR A 118 4.95 7.55 0.28
CA THR A 118 4.50 6.50 -0.62
C THR A 118 4.00 7.08 -1.93
N ALA A 119 3.21 8.16 -1.86
CA ALA A 119 2.72 8.85 -3.04
C ALA A 119 3.87 9.31 -3.93
N ARG A 120 4.89 9.90 -3.32
CA ARG A 120 6.07 10.37 -4.05
C ARG A 120 6.80 9.22 -4.74
N ASP A 121 7.01 8.13 -4.03
CA ASP A 121 7.70 6.96 -4.58
C ASP A 121 6.97 6.40 -5.79
N ILE A 122 5.66 6.32 -5.70
CA ILE A 122 4.84 5.78 -6.79
C ILE A 122 4.83 6.74 -7.97
N LEU A 123 4.59 8.03 -7.73
CA LEU A 123 4.53 9.03 -8.79
C LEU A 123 5.86 9.16 -9.53
N ASP A 124 6.98 9.10 -8.80
CA ASP A 124 8.30 9.13 -9.42
C ASP A 124 8.52 7.92 -10.32
N SER A 125 7.96 6.78 -9.94
CA SER A 125 8.16 5.53 -10.68
C SER A 125 7.31 5.45 -11.93
N VAL A 126 6.11 6.04 -11.92
CA VAL A 126 5.20 5.93 -13.07
C VAL A 126 5.17 7.17 -13.95
N ASP A 127 5.81 8.25 -13.52
CA ASP A 127 5.97 9.48 -14.31
C ASP A 127 4.64 9.96 -14.93
N MET A 128 3.59 9.95 -14.14
CA MET A 128 2.24 10.38 -14.53
C MET A 128 1.63 9.62 -15.71
N LYS A 129 2.17 8.46 -16.02
CA LYS A 129 1.67 7.63 -17.14
C LYS A 129 0.48 6.76 -16.77
N ILE A 130 0.14 6.70 -15.50
CA ILE A 130 -0.99 5.92 -15.01
C ILE A 130 -1.64 6.70 -13.86
N PRO A 131 -2.98 6.74 -13.77
CA PRO A 131 -3.65 7.37 -12.64
C PRO A 131 -3.31 6.67 -11.33
N VAL A 132 -3.16 7.45 -10.28
CA VAL A 132 -2.84 6.94 -8.95
C VAL A 132 -3.83 7.52 -7.95
N LEU A 133 -4.45 6.66 -7.15
CA LEU A 133 -5.37 7.06 -6.10
C LEU A 133 -4.79 6.68 -4.75
N GLY A 134 -4.65 7.65 -3.88
CA GLY A 134 -4.11 7.40 -2.54
C GLY A 134 -5.19 7.35 -1.49
N VAL A 135 -5.11 6.35 -0.61
CA VAL A 135 -5.97 6.22 0.55
C VAL A 135 -5.09 6.43 1.78
N PRO A 136 -5.38 7.45 2.59
CA PRO A 136 -4.57 7.72 3.78
C PRO A 136 -4.63 6.54 4.75
N SER A 137 -3.46 6.06 5.15
CA SER A 137 -3.37 5.01 6.15
C SER A 137 -2.53 5.43 7.33
N GLY A 138 -2.14 6.69 7.37
CA GLY A 138 -1.39 7.26 8.46
C GLY A 138 -2.17 8.38 9.10
N VAL A 139 -1.46 9.19 9.87
CA VAL A 139 -2.05 10.29 10.60
C VAL A 139 -2.45 11.41 9.66
N LYS A 140 -1.70 11.60 8.59
CA LYS A 140 -1.87 12.76 7.76
C LYS A 140 -1.44 12.49 6.34
N MET A 141 -2.25 12.90 5.40
CA MET A 141 -1.90 12.87 4.00
C MET A 141 -2.13 14.27 3.43
N GLN A 142 -1.08 14.86 2.90
CA GLN A 142 -1.14 16.21 2.37
C GLN A 142 -1.13 16.26 0.85
N SER A 143 -0.58 15.23 0.21
CA SER A 143 -0.61 15.16 -1.24
C SER A 143 -1.98 14.72 -1.70
N GLY A 144 -2.53 15.44 -2.64
CA GLY A 144 -3.72 14.99 -3.32
C GLY A 144 -3.40 13.90 -4.32
N VAL A 145 -4.37 13.34 -4.89
CA VAL A 145 -4.22 12.35 -5.93
C VAL A 145 -4.90 12.79 -7.20
#